data_896b5bb7e9f91ec9f28bbce5d810c7c0
#
_entry.id   896b5bb7e9f91ec9f28bbce5d810c7c0
#
_cell.length_a   1.000
_cell.length_b   1.000
_cell.length_c   1.000
_cell.angle_alpha   90.00
_cell.angle_beta   90.00
_cell.angle_gamma   90.00
#
_symmetry.space_group_name_H-M   'P 1'
#
loop_
_entity.id
_entity.type
_entity.pdbx_description
1 polymer ?
#
loop_
_entity_poly.entity_id
_entity_poly.type
_entity_poly.pdbx_seq_one_letter_code
_entity_poly.pdbx_strand_id
1 'polypeptide(L)'
;LSYGAFWGVHMGVNSVYTAPNGPSKGFSIPSVDLRNVVETGQFAGQKADIKMLWMYSANPLNTHTDTHAWTDVIIPAMDYVVVADSVMTDSARYADMVLPIAQWFELEEVANAGQCSSLHHNEKAIEPLYESKPDTQIVSELAQKLGLGEYFTLSNEEILEEVYGTDAGKALGITMDDLREKKQIRFIPGDAES
;
A
#
# COMPACT_ATOMS: atom_id res chain seq x y z
N LEU A 1 3.94 -0.61 -11.10
CA LEU A 1 3.32 0.66 -10.67
C LEU A 1 1.81 0.51 -10.81
N SER A 2 1.08 0.45 -9.70
CA SER A 2 -0.36 0.59 -9.74
C SER A 2 -0.72 2.01 -10.19
N TYR A 3 -1.83 2.20 -10.88
CA TYR A 3 -2.28 3.54 -11.27
C TYR A 3 -2.49 4.47 -10.07
N GLY A 4 -2.86 3.93 -8.91
CA GLY A 4 -2.94 4.68 -7.65
C GLY A 4 -1.57 5.19 -7.18
N ALA A 5 -0.51 4.40 -7.36
CA ALA A 5 0.85 4.84 -7.06
C ALA A 5 1.31 5.97 -7.99
N PHE A 6 0.82 6.02 -9.21
CA PHE A 6 1.14 7.09 -10.15
C PHE A 6 0.69 8.47 -9.60
N TRP A 7 -0.52 8.56 -9.10
CA TRP A 7 -1.02 9.79 -8.49
C TRP A 7 -0.43 10.05 -7.10
N GLY A 8 -0.23 9.01 -6.32
CA GLY A 8 0.45 9.11 -5.02
C GLY A 8 1.87 9.65 -5.15
N VAL A 9 2.61 9.26 -6.18
CA VAL A 9 3.94 9.83 -6.48
C VAL A 9 3.84 11.33 -6.75
N HIS A 10 2.84 11.79 -7.50
CA HIS A 10 2.64 13.20 -7.76
C HIS A 10 2.26 14.00 -6.52
N MET A 11 1.59 13.37 -5.57
CA MET A 11 1.22 14.01 -4.30
C MET A 11 2.28 13.91 -3.21
N GLY A 12 3.42 13.30 -3.50
CA GLY A 12 4.51 13.15 -2.54
C GLY A 12 4.24 12.14 -1.42
N VAL A 13 3.22 11.28 -1.57
CA VAL A 13 2.86 10.25 -0.57
C VAL A 13 4.06 9.37 -0.21
N ASN A 14 4.92 9.10 -1.19
CA ASN A 14 6.12 8.29 -0.96
C ASN A 14 7.18 8.99 -0.08
N SER A 15 7.08 10.30 0.14
CA SER A 15 8.03 11.03 0.98
C SER A 15 7.76 10.88 2.47
N VAL A 16 6.53 10.53 2.85
CA VAL A 16 6.12 10.39 4.25
C VAL A 16 6.75 9.14 4.89
N TYR A 17 7.02 8.11 4.10
CA TYR A 17 7.61 6.85 4.56
C TYR A 17 8.96 6.51 3.90
N THR A 18 9.68 7.48 3.37
CA THR A 18 11.03 7.21 2.91
C THR A 18 11.95 6.98 4.11
N ALA A 19 12.55 5.79 4.16
CA ALA A 19 13.59 5.53 5.14
C ALA A 19 14.67 6.62 5.06
N PRO A 20 15.16 7.13 6.19
CA PRO A 20 16.12 8.26 6.25
C PRO A 20 17.41 8.04 5.46
N ASN A 21 17.70 6.81 5.10
CA ASN A 21 18.91 6.39 4.40
C ASN A 21 18.76 6.25 2.88
N GLY A 22 17.71 6.83 2.33
CA GLY A 22 17.47 6.85 0.88
C GLY A 22 16.64 5.67 0.35
N PRO A 23 16.47 5.58 -0.98
CA PRO A 23 15.61 4.59 -1.58
C PRO A 23 16.06 3.18 -1.20
N SER A 24 15.09 2.33 -0.93
CA SER A 24 15.30 0.89 -0.76
C SER A 24 16.20 0.39 -1.92
N LYS A 25 17.27 -0.31 -1.59
CA LYS A 25 18.12 -0.96 -2.59
C LYS A 25 17.47 -2.20 -3.19
N GLY A 26 16.21 -2.44 -2.88
CA GLY A 26 15.42 -3.50 -3.46
C GLY A 26 15.14 -3.26 -4.94
N PHE A 27 14.96 -4.31 -5.68
CA PHE A 27 14.52 -4.27 -7.06
C PHE A 27 13.07 -4.77 -7.17
N SER A 28 12.35 -4.25 -8.15
CA SER A 28 10.98 -4.67 -8.42
C SER A 28 10.99 -5.88 -9.35
N ILE A 29 10.38 -6.96 -8.93
CA ILE A 29 10.18 -8.16 -9.75
C ILE A 29 8.74 -8.13 -10.27
N PRO A 30 8.53 -8.14 -11.60
CA PRO A 30 7.19 -8.32 -12.15
C PRO A 30 6.57 -9.64 -11.66
N SER A 31 5.30 -9.65 -11.34
CA SER A 31 4.63 -10.85 -10.82
C SER A 31 4.70 -12.04 -11.78
N VAL A 32 4.74 -11.78 -13.09
CA VAL A 32 4.88 -12.80 -14.14
C VAL A 32 6.25 -13.50 -14.13
N ASP A 33 7.28 -12.84 -13.60
CA ASP A 33 8.63 -13.38 -13.50
C ASP A 33 8.88 -14.10 -12.17
N LEU A 34 7.99 -13.94 -11.20
CA LEU A 34 8.21 -14.41 -9.82
C LEU A 34 8.42 -15.92 -9.74
N ARG A 35 7.71 -16.72 -10.54
CA ARG A 35 7.94 -18.16 -10.63
C ARG A 35 9.37 -18.46 -11.04
N ASN A 36 9.85 -17.87 -12.12
CA ASN A 36 11.20 -18.08 -12.61
C ASN A 36 12.26 -17.63 -11.58
N VAL A 37 12.01 -16.54 -10.88
CA VAL A 37 12.89 -16.03 -9.81
C VAL A 37 12.98 -17.02 -8.66
N VAL A 38 11.86 -17.56 -8.23
CA VAL A 38 11.81 -18.56 -7.15
C VAL A 38 12.55 -19.86 -7.57
N GLU A 39 12.33 -20.34 -8.79
CA GLU A 39 12.96 -21.55 -9.32
C GLU A 39 14.47 -21.40 -9.53
N THR A 40 14.94 -20.22 -9.94
CA THR A 40 16.35 -19.99 -10.29
C THR A 40 17.17 -19.29 -9.20
N GLY A 41 16.50 -18.60 -8.27
CA GLY A 41 17.15 -17.74 -7.27
C GLY A 41 17.81 -16.51 -7.87
N GLN A 42 17.42 -16.08 -9.07
CA GLN A 42 18.04 -14.97 -9.79
C GLN A 42 16.99 -14.08 -10.49
N PHE A 43 17.28 -12.79 -10.53
CA PHE A 43 16.53 -11.81 -11.32
C PHE A 43 17.48 -10.76 -11.91
N ALA A 44 17.36 -10.50 -13.21
CA ALA A 44 18.20 -9.51 -13.93
C ALA A 44 19.71 -9.67 -13.68
N GLY A 45 20.19 -10.92 -13.59
CA GLY A 45 21.61 -11.22 -13.35
C GLY A 45 22.08 -11.05 -11.89
N GLN A 46 21.17 -10.81 -10.96
CA GLN A 46 21.45 -10.67 -9.53
C GLN A 46 20.82 -11.82 -8.74
N LYS A 47 21.41 -12.14 -7.60
CA LYS A 47 20.81 -13.11 -6.66
C LYS A 47 19.50 -12.53 -6.09
N ALA A 48 18.43 -13.32 -6.14
CA ALA A 48 17.10 -13.00 -5.65
C ALA A 48 16.54 -14.17 -4.84
N ASP A 49 17.07 -14.34 -3.63
CA ASP A 49 16.66 -15.40 -2.70
C ASP A 49 15.48 -14.90 -1.86
N ILE A 50 14.26 -15.12 -2.36
CA ILE A 50 13.02 -14.67 -1.72
C ILE A 50 12.63 -15.70 -0.69
N LYS A 51 12.45 -15.29 0.56
CA LYS A 51 12.09 -16.14 1.70
C LYS A 51 10.74 -15.85 2.30
N MET A 52 10.27 -14.62 2.14
CA MET A 52 9.02 -14.17 2.72
C MET A 52 8.18 -13.46 1.67
N LEU A 53 6.89 -13.72 1.73
CA LEU A 53 5.91 -13.02 0.91
C LEU A 53 4.94 -12.27 1.82
N TRP A 54 4.82 -10.96 1.62
CA TRP A 54 3.83 -10.12 2.28
C TRP A 54 2.88 -9.56 1.23
N MET A 55 1.64 -10.03 1.25
CA MET A 55 0.59 -9.58 0.36
C MET A 55 -0.32 -8.60 1.12
N TYR A 56 -0.47 -7.40 0.58
CA TYR A 56 -1.45 -6.44 1.06
C TYR A 56 -2.13 -5.79 -0.13
N SER A 57 -3.42 -5.52 -0.02
CA SER A 57 -4.26 -5.01 -1.12
C SER A 57 -4.11 -5.83 -2.42
N ALA A 58 -3.83 -7.13 -2.29
CA ALA A 58 -3.55 -8.01 -3.42
C ALA A 58 -4.06 -9.43 -3.18
N ASN A 59 -4.76 -9.97 -4.17
CA ASN A 59 -5.21 -11.35 -4.19
C ASN A 59 -4.68 -12.06 -5.46
N PRO A 60 -3.36 -12.34 -5.52
CA PRO A 60 -2.72 -12.85 -6.73
C PRO A 60 -3.28 -14.20 -7.20
N LEU A 61 -3.76 -15.06 -6.32
CA LEU A 61 -4.38 -16.33 -6.72
C LEU A 61 -5.60 -16.14 -7.62
N ASN A 62 -6.26 -14.99 -7.52
CA ASN A 62 -7.44 -14.65 -8.31
C ASN A 62 -7.17 -13.63 -9.42
N THR A 63 -6.22 -12.73 -9.20
CA THR A 63 -6.02 -11.57 -10.08
C THR A 63 -4.82 -11.70 -11.02
N HIS A 64 -3.89 -12.61 -10.72
CA HIS A 64 -2.73 -12.85 -11.58
C HIS A 64 -2.95 -14.08 -12.47
N THR A 65 -2.13 -14.15 -13.50
CA THR A 65 -2.10 -15.31 -14.39
C THR A 65 -1.44 -16.51 -13.70
N ASP A 66 -1.81 -17.71 -14.13
CA ASP A 66 -1.22 -18.97 -13.68
C ASP A 66 -1.33 -19.21 -12.16
N THR A 67 -2.55 -19.46 -11.69
CA THR A 67 -2.82 -19.81 -10.30
C THR A 67 -1.94 -20.99 -9.81
N HIS A 68 -1.65 -21.97 -10.68
CA HIS A 68 -0.80 -23.10 -10.34
C HIS A 68 0.65 -22.69 -10.07
N ALA A 69 1.17 -21.65 -10.73
CA ALA A 69 2.48 -21.12 -10.37
C ALA A 69 2.50 -20.61 -8.93
N TRP A 70 1.42 -19.99 -8.48
CA TRP A 70 1.30 -19.51 -7.11
C TRP A 70 1.15 -20.63 -6.09
N THR A 71 0.25 -21.58 -6.33
CA THR A 71 -0.06 -22.65 -5.36
C THR A 71 1.00 -23.75 -5.30
N ASP A 72 1.63 -24.08 -6.42
CA ASP A 72 2.50 -25.25 -6.55
C ASP A 72 4.00 -24.91 -6.50
N VAL A 73 4.35 -23.64 -6.78
CA VAL A 73 5.76 -23.20 -6.87
C VAL A 73 6.07 -22.05 -5.93
N ILE A 74 5.37 -20.90 -6.08
CA ILE A 74 5.77 -19.66 -5.42
C ILE A 74 5.52 -19.77 -3.90
N ILE A 75 4.29 -20.04 -3.48
CA ILE A 75 3.94 -20.11 -2.06
C ILE A 75 4.70 -21.23 -1.34
N PRO A 76 4.80 -22.48 -1.88
CA PRO A 76 5.56 -23.53 -1.22
C PRO A 76 7.06 -23.27 -1.08
N ALA A 77 7.63 -22.38 -1.86
CA ALA A 77 9.04 -22.00 -1.76
C ALA A 77 9.33 -20.92 -0.71
N MET A 78 8.28 -20.32 -0.14
CA MET A 78 8.43 -19.30 0.91
C MET A 78 8.61 -19.97 2.28
N ASP A 79 9.46 -19.38 3.10
CA ASP A 79 9.60 -19.76 4.51
C ASP A 79 8.42 -19.21 5.34
N TYR A 80 7.80 -18.11 4.88
CA TYR A 80 6.66 -17.50 5.56
C TYR A 80 5.82 -16.63 4.62
N VAL A 81 4.51 -16.76 4.71
CA VAL A 81 3.55 -15.99 3.91
C VAL A 81 2.59 -15.22 4.80
N VAL A 82 2.54 -13.91 4.66
CA VAL A 82 1.61 -13.03 5.36
C VAL A 82 0.64 -12.42 4.35
N VAL A 83 -0.63 -12.41 4.68
CA VAL A 83 -1.66 -11.70 3.93
C VAL A 83 -2.37 -10.71 4.84
N ALA A 84 -2.38 -9.45 4.46
CA ALA A 84 -3.17 -8.40 5.08
C ALA A 84 -4.36 -8.10 4.17
N ASP A 85 -5.55 -8.48 4.60
CA ASP A 85 -6.78 -8.31 3.80
C ASP A 85 -8.00 -8.14 4.71
N SER A 86 -9.03 -7.53 4.19
CA SER A 86 -10.28 -7.28 4.89
C SER A 86 -11.24 -8.47 4.88
N VAL A 87 -11.00 -9.41 3.98
CA VAL A 87 -11.78 -10.64 3.84
C VAL A 87 -10.87 -11.84 3.64
N MET A 88 -11.38 -13.03 3.93
CA MET A 88 -10.64 -14.28 3.71
C MET A 88 -10.61 -14.62 2.21
N THR A 89 -9.70 -13.99 1.48
CA THR A 89 -9.47 -14.22 0.05
C THR A 89 -8.86 -15.60 -0.22
N ASP A 90 -8.80 -16.01 -1.49
CA ASP A 90 -8.12 -17.25 -1.86
C ASP A 90 -6.63 -17.19 -1.49
N SER A 91 -5.98 -16.05 -1.70
CA SER A 91 -4.59 -15.85 -1.26
C SER A 91 -4.44 -15.95 0.26
N ALA A 92 -5.38 -15.40 1.03
CA ALA A 92 -5.36 -15.47 2.49
C ALA A 92 -5.48 -16.91 3.02
N ARG A 93 -6.15 -17.80 2.29
CA ARG A 93 -6.27 -19.22 2.67
C ARG A 93 -4.97 -20.01 2.57
N TYR A 94 -3.99 -19.50 1.84
CA TYR A 94 -2.66 -20.09 1.67
C TYR A 94 -1.59 -19.42 2.56
N ALA A 95 -1.98 -18.42 3.36
CA ALA A 95 -1.06 -17.71 4.22
C ALA A 95 -0.79 -18.45 5.54
N ASP A 96 0.42 -18.30 6.06
CA ASP A 96 0.77 -18.73 7.42
C ASP A 96 0.20 -17.77 8.47
N MET A 97 0.04 -16.48 8.08
CA MET A 97 -0.51 -15.43 8.93
C MET A 97 -1.48 -14.57 8.14
N VAL A 98 -2.68 -14.35 8.67
CA VAL A 98 -3.65 -13.39 8.13
C VAL A 98 -3.81 -12.26 9.12
N LEU A 99 -3.65 -11.03 8.64
CA LEU A 99 -3.83 -9.81 9.40
C LEU A 99 -5.11 -9.10 8.91
N PRO A 100 -6.14 -8.95 9.75
CA PRO A 100 -7.35 -8.28 9.35
C PRO A 100 -7.09 -6.77 9.24
N ILE A 101 -7.40 -6.20 8.07
CA ILE A 101 -7.29 -4.76 7.84
C ILE A 101 -8.64 -4.06 7.98
N ALA A 102 -8.59 -2.82 8.45
CA ALA A 102 -9.77 -1.97 8.57
C ALA A 102 -10.28 -1.55 7.18
N GLN A 103 -11.61 -1.51 7.05
CA GLN A 103 -12.31 -1.12 5.83
C GLN A 103 -12.59 0.39 5.79
N TRP A 104 -12.99 0.88 4.63
CA TRP A 104 -13.27 2.31 4.38
C TRP A 104 -14.19 2.96 5.42
N PHE A 105 -15.21 2.25 5.89
CA PHE A 105 -16.11 2.79 6.90
C PHE A 105 -15.52 2.86 8.31
N GLU A 106 -14.40 2.20 8.51
CA GLU A 106 -13.72 2.05 9.81
C GLU A 106 -12.58 3.06 10.00
N LEU A 107 -12.24 3.84 8.98
CA LEU A 107 -11.15 4.81 9.03
C LEU A 107 -11.42 6.05 8.17
N GLU A 108 -10.76 7.15 8.52
CA GLU A 108 -10.68 8.33 7.65
C GLU A 108 -9.60 8.09 6.60
N GLU A 109 -9.93 8.34 5.34
CA GLU A 109 -8.96 8.24 4.24
C GLU A 109 -9.31 9.17 3.08
N VAL A 110 -8.37 9.36 2.18
CA VAL A 110 -8.61 10.04 0.91
C VAL A 110 -8.39 9.06 -0.23
N ALA A 111 -9.45 8.79 -0.95
CA ALA A 111 -9.42 7.91 -2.11
C ALA A 111 -9.15 8.68 -3.40
N ASN A 112 -8.24 8.15 -4.19
CA ASN A 112 -7.96 8.60 -5.54
C ASN A 112 -7.92 7.38 -6.46
N ALA A 113 -8.89 7.26 -7.35
CA ALA A 113 -8.88 6.21 -8.36
C ALA A 113 -7.91 6.58 -9.50
N GLY A 114 -7.12 5.62 -9.95
CA GLY A 114 -5.99 5.84 -10.86
C GLY A 114 -6.29 6.43 -12.24
N GLN A 115 -7.53 6.62 -12.59
CA GLN A 115 -7.96 7.30 -13.82
C GLN A 115 -9.02 8.36 -13.54
N CYS A 116 -9.13 8.79 -12.29
CA CYS A 116 -10.08 9.78 -11.86
C CYS A 116 -9.35 11.09 -11.54
N SER A 117 -9.85 12.18 -12.07
CA SER A 117 -9.36 13.54 -11.77
C SER A 117 -10.04 14.13 -10.54
N SER A 118 -10.30 13.31 -9.54
CA SER A 118 -10.92 13.77 -8.28
C SER A 118 -10.34 13.03 -7.08
N LEU A 119 -10.29 13.75 -5.96
CA LEU A 119 -10.02 13.23 -4.63
C LEU A 119 -11.34 13.11 -3.89
N HIS A 120 -11.53 12.03 -3.18
CA HIS A 120 -12.71 11.77 -2.39
C HIS A 120 -12.31 11.58 -0.93
N HIS A 121 -12.87 12.38 -0.06
CA HIS A 121 -12.71 12.21 1.38
C HIS A 121 -13.72 11.18 1.89
N ASN A 122 -13.23 10.16 2.54
CA ASN A 122 -14.02 9.15 3.21
C ASN A 122 -13.94 9.37 4.73
N GLU A 123 -15.08 9.64 5.35
CA GLU A 123 -15.18 9.77 6.80
C GLU A 123 -15.31 8.39 7.46
N LYS A 124 -14.67 8.24 8.61
CA LYS A 124 -14.90 7.11 9.48
C LYS A 124 -16.35 7.11 9.95
N ALA A 125 -17.06 6.04 9.70
CA ALA A 125 -18.47 5.87 10.07
C ALA A 125 -18.65 4.95 11.30
N ILE A 126 -17.76 3.99 11.49
CA ILE A 126 -17.79 3.04 12.60
C ILE A 126 -16.37 2.81 13.12
N GLU A 127 -16.25 2.31 14.34
CA GLU A 127 -14.96 1.84 14.87
C GLU A 127 -14.52 0.55 14.14
N PRO A 128 -13.21 0.31 14.01
CA PRO A 128 -12.69 -0.93 13.45
C PRO A 128 -13.30 -2.15 14.15
N LEU A 129 -13.73 -3.11 13.35
CA LEU A 129 -14.38 -4.30 13.86
C LEU A 129 -13.35 -5.34 14.30
N TYR A 130 -13.56 -5.92 15.48
CA TYR A 130 -12.73 -6.99 16.05
C TYR A 130 -11.27 -6.55 16.19
N GLU A 131 -10.34 -7.27 15.55
CA GLU A 131 -8.91 -7.02 15.57
C GLU A 131 -8.41 -6.27 14.32
N SER A 132 -9.35 -5.77 13.48
CA SER A 132 -8.94 -5.06 12.28
C SER A 132 -8.23 -3.75 12.61
N LYS A 133 -7.19 -3.46 11.86
CA LYS A 133 -6.36 -2.26 12.01
C LYS A 133 -6.09 -1.62 10.65
N PRO A 134 -5.89 -0.30 10.59
CA PRO A 134 -5.34 0.34 9.40
C PRO A 134 -3.98 -0.25 9.01
N ASP A 135 -3.69 -0.38 7.74
CA ASP A 135 -2.37 -0.84 7.24
C ASP A 135 -1.22 -0.06 7.85
N THR A 136 -1.38 1.26 7.98
CA THR A 136 -0.41 2.16 8.60
C THR A 136 -0.10 1.78 10.04
N GLN A 137 -1.10 1.41 10.82
CA GLN A 137 -0.92 0.97 12.20
C GLN A 137 -0.22 -0.39 12.26
N ILE A 138 -0.59 -1.34 11.40
CA ILE A 138 0.06 -2.66 11.31
C ILE A 138 1.55 -2.49 11.03
N VAL A 139 1.90 -1.66 10.04
CA VAL A 139 3.30 -1.38 9.69
C VAL A 139 4.05 -0.70 10.84
N SER A 140 3.42 0.28 11.50
CA SER A 140 4.02 0.99 12.63
C SER A 140 4.30 0.05 13.82
N GLU A 141 3.33 -0.79 14.19
CA GLU A 141 3.50 -1.77 15.27
C GLU A 141 4.58 -2.81 14.94
N LEU A 142 4.67 -3.27 13.69
CA LEU A 142 5.72 -4.16 13.24
C LEU A 142 7.09 -3.47 13.30
N ALA A 143 7.18 -2.24 12.82
CA ALA A 143 8.41 -1.45 12.85
C ALA A 143 8.93 -1.27 14.28
N GLN A 144 8.05 -0.99 15.24
CA GLN A 144 8.42 -0.91 16.66
C GLN A 144 9.03 -2.22 17.16
N LYS A 145 8.42 -3.36 16.82
CA LYS A 145 8.94 -4.69 17.22
C LYS A 145 10.29 -5.01 16.57
N LEU A 146 10.57 -4.46 15.40
CA LEU A 146 11.84 -4.61 14.68
C LEU A 146 12.90 -3.58 15.08
N GLY A 147 12.61 -2.69 16.03
CA GLY A 147 13.53 -1.63 16.45
C GLY A 147 13.61 -0.45 15.46
N LEU A 148 12.63 -0.33 14.58
CA LEU A 148 12.51 0.73 13.56
C LEU A 148 11.39 1.73 13.89
N GLY A 149 10.86 1.72 15.10
CA GLY A 149 9.70 2.53 15.50
C GLY A 149 9.94 4.03 15.38
N GLU A 150 11.19 4.50 15.47
CA GLU A 150 11.52 5.91 15.31
C GLU A 150 11.19 6.49 13.92
N TYR A 151 11.06 5.62 12.91
CA TYR A 151 10.75 5.99 11.52
C TYR A 151 9.25 5.94 11.19
N PHE A 152 8.42 5.37 12.09
CA PHE A 152 7.00 5.13 11.87
C PHE A 152 6.21 5.66 13.07
N THR A 153 6.24 6.96 13.26
CA THR A 153 5.64 7.62 14.42
C THR A 153 4.29 8.27 14.17
N LEU A 154 3.94 8.44 12.88
CA LEU A 154 2.74 9.17 12.50
C LEU A 154 1.49 8.29 12.57
N SER A 155 0.41 8.85 13.10
CA SER A 155 -0.93 8.30 13.00
C SER A 155 -1.47 8.41 11.56
N ASN A 156 -2.58 7.74 11.28
CA ASN A 156 -3.22 7.83 9.96
C ASN A 156 -3.64 9.27 9.63
N GLU A 157 -4.18 9.99 10.60
CA GLU A 157 -4.58 11.39 10.45
C GLU A 157 -3.38 12.30 10.18
N GLU A 158 -2.29 12.13 10.93
CA GLU A 158 -1.06 12.89 10.73
C GLU A 158 -0.45 12.64 9.35
N ILE A 159 -0.54 11.40 8.84
CA ILE A 159 -0.11 11.06 7.49
C ILE A 159 -0.93 11.81 6.44
N LEU A 160 -2.24 11.84 6.59
CA LEU A 160 -3.11 12.57 5.66
C LEU A 160 -2.79 14.08 5.65
N GLU A 161 -2.62 14.67 6.84
CA GLU A 161 -2.24 16.09 6.95
C GLU A 161 -0.88 16.37 6.30
N GLU A 162 0.10 15.48 6.54
CA GLU A 162 1.44 15.65 5.99
C GLU A 162 1.48 15.48 4.46
N VAL A 163 0.72 14.54 3.91
CA VAL A 163 0.61 14.32 2.47
C VAL A 163 0.11 15.58 1.75
N TYR A 164 -0.95 16.20 2.26
CA TYR A 164 -1.49 17.44 1.68
C TYR A 164 -0.70 18.69 2.04
N GLY A 165 0.13 18.62 3.09
CA GLY A 165 1.11 19.65 3.46
C GLY A 165 2.38 19.64 2.59
N THR A 166 2.61 18.63 1.74
CA THR A 166 3.76 18.57 0.83
C THR A 166 3.73 19.66 -0.24
N ASP A 167 4.86 19.93 -0.89
CA ASP A 167 4.91 20.90 -1.99
C ASP A 167 3.97 20.52 -3.14
N ALA A 168 3.80 19.23 -3.41
CA ALA A 168 2.86 18.73 -4.40
C ALA A 168 1.40 18.98 -3.98
N GLY A 169 1.04 18.71 -2.72
CA GLY A 169 -0.29 19.02 -2.19
C GLY A 169 -0.58 20.51 -2.21
N LYS A 170 0.39 21.33 -1.79
CA LYS A 170 0.28 22.80 -1.86
C LYS A 170 0.14 23.33 -3.29
N ALA A 171 0.84 22.73 -4.25
CA ALA A 171 0.73 23.11 -5.66
C ALA A 171 -0.67 22.83 -6.24
N LEU A 172 -1.39 21.85 -5.70
CA LEU A 172 -2.79 21.60 -6.07
C LEU A 172 -3.76 22.58 -5.42
N GLY A 173 -3.31 23.37 -4.43
CA GLY A 173 -4.17 24.29 -3.67
C GLY A 173 -5.25 23.58 -2.84
N ILE A 174 -5.05 22.30 -2.49
CA ILE A 174 -6.02 21.47 -1.78
C ILE A 174 -5.47 21.18 -0.38
N THR A 175 -6.29 21.40 0.63
CA THR A 175 -5.99 21.04 2.02
C THR A 175 -6.89 19.89 2.48
N MET A 176 -6.51 19.23 3.60
CA MET A 176 -7.39 18.23 4.22
C MET A 176 -8.72 18.87 4.69
N ASP A 177 -8.69 20.10 5.18
CA ASP A 177 -9.91 20.82 5.57
C ASP A 177 -10.85 21.04 4.38
N ASP A 178 -10.30 21.42 3.21
CA ASP A 178 -11.09 21.50 1.98
C ASP A 178 -11.74 20.16 1.61
N LEU A 179 -11.00 19.06 1.75
CA LEU A 179 -11.51 17.73 1.46
C LEU A 179 -12.57 17.29 2.45
N ARG A 180 -12.38 17.57 3.74
CA ARG A 180 -13.38 17.28 4.79
C ARG A 180 -14.66 18.08 4.58
N GLU A 181 -14.56 19.34 4.16
CA GLU A 181 -15.72 20.18 3.90
C GLU A 181 -16.46 19.80 2.61
N LYS A 182 -15.71 19.69 1.49
CA LYS A 182 -16.27 19.50 0.15
C LYS A 182 -16.57 18.04 -0.18
N LYS A 183 -16.00 17.08 0.56
CA LYS A 183 -16.09 15.62 0.39
C LYS A 183 -15.50 15.10 -0.93
N GLN A 184 -15.54 15.89 -1.97
CA GLN A 184 -14.94 15.59 -3.26
C GLN A 184 -14.37 16.87 -3.86
N ILE A 185 -13.14 16.78 -4.33
CA ILE A 185 -12.50 17.85 -5.09
C ILE A 185 -12.07 17.29 -6.43
N ARG A 186 -12.56 17.89 -7.51
CA ARG A 186 -12.11 17.56 -8.85
C ARG A 186 -10.95 18.47 -9.23
N PHE A 187 -9.92 17.90 -9.79
CA PHE A 187 -8.80 18.65 -10.38
C PHE A 187 -8.57 18.17 -11.81
N ILE A 188 -8.22 19.10 -12.68
CA ILE A 188 -7.81 18.82 -14.05
C ILE A 188 -6.34 19.20 -14.14
N PRO A 189 -5.43 18.25 -14.41
CA PRO A 189 -4.03 18.58 -14.60
C PRO A 189 -3.89 19.54 -15.79
N GLY A 190 -3.41 20.74 -15.55
CA GLY A 190 -3.21 21.75 -16.58
C GLY A 190 -4.08 23.01 -16.49
N ASP A 191 -5.09 23.07 -15.64
CA ASP A 191 -5.94 24.28 -15.45
C ASP A 191 -5.33 25.29 -14.45
N ALA A 192 -4.05 25.15 -14.13
CA ALA A 192 -3.34 26.13 -13.29
C ALA A 192 -3.02 27.46 -14.00
N GLU A 193 -3.48 27.64 -15.23
CA GLU A 193 -3.38 28.90 -16.00
C GLU A 193 -4.73 29.26 -16.63
N SER A 194 -5.66 29.74 -15.82
CA SER A 194 -6.80 30.54 -16.33
C SER A 194 -7.31 31.48 -15.26
#